data_10cec8e95070c3bb8cc9422201b6de98
#
_entry.id   10cec8e95070c3bb8cc9422201b6de98
#
_cell.length_a   1.000
_cell.length_b   1.000
_cell.length_c   1.000
_cell.angle_alpha   90.00
_cell.angle_beta   90.00
_cell.angle_gamma   90.00
#
_symmetry.space_group_name_H-M   'P 1'
#
loop_
_entity.id
_entity.type
_entity.pdbx_description
1 polymer ?
#
loop_
_entity_poly.entity_id
_entity_poly.type
_entity_poly.pdbx_seq_one_letter_code
_entity_poly.pdbx_strand_id
1 'polypeptide(L)'
;MTAEPPTASEPDSDDPIGARYPNTARIWNYQLGGKDNFAVDRQASEAANAMVKALGVPAGADTAVESRHLLQRMVDYMLGQGVRQFLDLGSGLPNMANTHQIAHRVAPEARIVYADIDPLVSTHAAALMAGPSTVTLRADLREPDQVLGDARVRDLLDFGQPVGIMFMCVLHCLWDSEDPWGVVAQFRDAVAPGSYLALSHMTGEAHPEAAEGLFRISQDLHWNTPLISRNRADIARFFDGFTLVDPGLVTPAQWRPELDNPLRDHEDPDGDPVLTPAAPIGDLGVEWHLCGVGRKDRS
;
A
#
# COMPACT_ATOMS: atom_id res chain seq x y z
N MET A 1 -21.49 -7.77 8.06
CA MET A 1 -22.34 -6.63 7.65
C MET A 1 -22.28 -6.53 6.14
N THR A 2 -23.39 -6.81 5.45
CA THR A 2 -23.50 -6.74 3.99
C THR A 2 -24.02 -5.34 3.61
N ALA A 3 -23.17 -4.32 3.78
CA ALA A 3 -23.45 -3.04 3.13
C ALA A 3 -23.07 -3.20 1.65
N GLU A 4 -24.00 -2.86 0.76
CA GLU A 4 -23.69 -2.81 -0.67
C GLU A 4 -22.78 -1.61 -0.95
N PRO A 5 -21.78 -1.77 -1.85
CA PRO A 5 -20.97 -0.63 -2.27
C PRO A 5 -21.85 0.47 -2.82
N PRO A 6 -21.62 1.74 -2.48
CA PRO A 6 -22.24 2.83 -3.20
C PRO A 6 -21.86 2.70 -4.67
N THR A 7 -22.82 2.87 -5.57
CA THR A 7 -22.55 2.89 -7.00
C THR A 7 -21.42 3.89 -7.26
N ALA A 8 -20.35 3.44 -7.94
CA ALA A 8 -19.23 4.30 -8.28
C ALA A 8 -19.81 5.56 -8.97
N SER A 9 -19.71 6.69 -8.27
CA SER A 9 -20.13 7.97 -8.84
C SER A 9 -19.15 8.30 -9.96
N GLU A 10 -19.67 8.61 -11.14
CA GLU A 10 -18.86 9.24 -12.19
C GLU A 10 -18.12 10.45 -11.59
N PRO A 11 -16.88 10.72 -12.04
CA PRO A 11 -16.14 11.88 -11.56
C PRO A 11 -17.03 13.12 -11.70
N ASP A 12 -17.30 13.78 -10.57
CA ASP A 12 -18.10 15.01 -10.53
C ASP A 12 -17.38 16.04 -11.42
N SER A 13 -18.06 16.49 -12.48
CA SER A 13 -17.52 17.47 -13.40
C SER A 13 -17.15 18.80 -12.72
N ASP A 14 -17.74 19.03 -11.55
CA ASP A 14 -17.52 20.22 -10.73
C ASP A 14 -16.39 20.04 -9.69
N ASP A 15 -15.82 18.85 -9.56
CA ASP A 15 -14.70 18.51 -8.67
C ASP A 15 -13.65 17.63 -9.36
N PRO A 16 -12.96 18.14 -10.39
CA PRO A 16 -12.04 17.36 -11.22
C PRO A 16 -10.83 16.78 -10.48
N ILE A 17 -10.52 17.32 -9.30
CA ILE A 17 -9.39 16.87 -8.44
C ILE A 17 -9.86 16.15 -7.18
N GLY A 18 -11.17 15.95 -7.02
CA GLY A 18 -11.76 15.24 -5.88
C GLY A 18 -11.51 15.93 -4.52
N ALA A 19 -11.43 17.28 -4.50
CA ALA A 19 -11.12 18.04 -3.27
C ALA A 19 -12.31 18.15 -2.30
N ARG A 20 -13.51 17.77 -2.73
CA ARG A 20 -14.75 17.91 -1.95
C ARG A 20 -14.88 16.88 -0.83
N TYR A 21 -14.36 15.68 -1.05
CA TYR A 21 -14.46 14.58 -0.12
C TYR A 21 -13.06 14.06 0.28
N PRO A 22 -12.94 13.49 1.50
CA PRO A 22 -11.68 12.90 1.94
C PRO A 22 -11.26 11.76 1.03
N ASN A 23 -9.97 11.71 0.75
CA ASN A 23 -9.36 10.68 -0.07
C ASN A 23 -8.28 9.93 0.72
N THR A 24 -8.31 8.61 0.69
CA THR A 24 -7.43 7.75 1.48
C THR A 24 -5.95 7.98 1.17
N ALA A 25 -5.57 8.18 -0.10
CA ALA A 25 -4.18 8.47 -0.47
C ALA A 25 -3.71 9.83 0.08
N ARG A 26 -4.58 10.85 0.08
CA ARG A 26 -4.27 12.18 0.63
C ARG A 26 -4.26 12.20 2.17
N ILE A 27 -5.14 11.42 2.81
CA ILE A 27 -5.11 11.20 4.27
C ILE A 27 -3.78 10.57 4.66
N TRP A 28 -3.34 9.55 3.93
CA TRP A 28 -2.05 8.90 4.14
C TRP A 28 -0.87 9.87 3.94
N ASN A 29 -0.94 10.72 2.91
CA ASN A 29 0.02 11.78 2.68
C ASN A 29 0.12 12.73 3.88
N TYR A 30 -1.02 13.16 4.44
CA TYR A 30 -1.05 14.02 5.64
C TYR A 30 -0.44 13.32 6.85
N GLN A 31 -0.76 12.04 7.08
CA GLN A 31 -0.22 11.25 8.19
C GLN A 31 1.31 11.08 8.13
N LEU A 32 1.85 11.07 6.93
CA LEU A 32 3.31 11.05 6.67
C LEU A 32 3.95 12.45 6.70
N GLY A 33 3.22 13.51 7.03
CA GLY A 33 3.73 14.88 7.07
C GLY A 33 3.83 15.55 5.69
N GLY A 34 3.29 14.94 4.64
CA GLY A 34 3.23 15.51 3.30
C GLY A 34 2.28 16.71 3.20
N LYS A 35 2.34 17.43 2.07
CA LYS A 35 1.57 18.65 1.83
C LYS A 35 0.53 18.53 0.71
N ASP A 36 0.50 17.38 0.02
CA ASP A 36 -0.41 17.11 -1.09
C ASP A 36 -1.75 16.56 -0.59
N ASN A 37 -2.40 17.36 0.27
CA ASN A 37 -3.67 17.04 0.92
C ASN A 37 -4.49 18.29 1.15
N PHE A 38 -5.81 18.15 1.21
CA PHE A 38 -6.75 19.24 1.43
C PHE A 38 -7.24 19.30 2.88
N ALA A 39 -7.97 20.36 3.22
CA ALA A 39 -8.50 20.54 4.57
C ALA A 39 -9.46 19.41 4.98
N VAL A 40 -10.23 18.87 4.04
CA VAL A 40 -11.17 17.75 4.26
C VAL A 40 -10.42 16.47 4.64
N ASP A 41 -9.26 16.21 4.02
CA ASP A 41 -8.42 15.05 4.31
C ASP A 41 -7.82 15.13 5.71
N ARG A 42 -7.33 16.33 6.10
CA ARG A 42 -6.78 16.56 7.44
C ARG A 42 -7.83 16.40 8.52
N GLN A 43 -9.01 17.01 8.34
CA GLN A 43 -10.12 16.91 9.29
C GLN A 43 -10.57 15.46 9.45
N ALA A 44 -10.68 14.70 8.37
CA ALA A 44 -11.02 13.29 8.40
C ALA A 44 -9.97 12.45 9.13
N SER A 45 -8.67 12.71 8.87
CA SER A 45 -7.57 12.06 9.57
C SER A 45 -7.58 12.37 11.08
N GLU A 46 -7.79 13.63 11.46
CA GLU A 46 -7.83 14.05 12.87
C GLU A 46 -8.99 13.40 13.62
N ALA A 47 -10.19 13.34 12.99
CA ALA A 47 -11.36 12.69 13.57
C ALA A 47 -11.11 11.18 13.80
N ALA A 48 -10.57 10.49 12.79
CA ALA A 48 -10.22 9.09 12.87
C ALA A 48 -9.16 8.83 13.96
N ASN A 49 -8.10 9.63 14.00
CA ASN A 49 -7.03 9.52 14.99
C ASN A 49 -7.52 9.73 16.43
N ALA A 50 -8.40 10.71 16.65
CA ALA A 50 -8.96 10.96 17.97
C ALA A 50 -9.78 9.76 18.45
N MET A 51 -10.55 9.14 17.57
CA MET A 51 -11.38 7.98 17.89
C MET A 51 -10.51 6.75 18.19
N VAL A 52 -9.57 6.38 17.33
CA VAL A 52 -8.75 5.16 17.55
C VAL A 52 -7.85 5.31 18.78
N LYS A 53 -7.29 6.49 19.06
CA LYS A 53 -6.51 6.76 20.27
C LYS A 53 -7.34 6.59 21.55
N ALA A 54 -8.60 7.03 21.52
CA ALA A 54 -9.50 6.86 22.67
C ALA A 54 -9.77 5.39 22.99
N LEU A 55 -9.61 4.50 22.01
CA LEU A 55 -9.78 3.04 22.13
C LEU A 55 -8.44 2.29 22.30
N GLY A 56 -7.33 3.00 22.52
CA GLY A 56 -6.01 2.40 22.75
C GLY A 56 -5.33 1.84 21.49
N VAL A 57 -5.80 2.25 20.31
CA VAL A 57 -5.21 1.84 19.02
C VAL A 57 -4.21 2.93 18.54
N PRO A 58 -3.11 2.56 17.87
CA PRO A 58 -2.14 3.50 17.32
C PRO A 58 -2.78 4.55 16.41
N ALA A 59 -2.26 5.77 16.43
CA ALA A 59 -2.68 6.80 15.51
C ALA A 59 -2.28 6.44 14.08
N GLY A 60 -3.02 7.00 13.11
CA GLY A 60 -2.73 6.78 11.69
C GLY A 60 -1.32 7.22 11.28
N ALA A 61 -0.79 8.29 11.88
CA ALA A 61 0.59 8.72 11.65
C ALA A 61 1.61 7.64 12.06
N ASP A 62 1.40 7.00 13.23
CA ASP A 62 2.26 5.92 13.69
C ASP A 62 2.20 4.72 12.74
N THR A 63 0.98 4.36 12.32
CA THR A 63 0.73 3.30 11.34
C THR A 63 1.37 3.62 9.99
N ALA A 64 1.28 4.86 9.53
CA ALA A 64 1.83 5.29 8.24
C ALA A 64 3.37 5.23 8.24
N VAL A 65 4.01 5.69 9.31
CA VAL A 65 5.46 5.60 9.48
C VAL A 65 5.92 4.14 9.51
N GLU A 66 5.29 3.29 10.33
CA GLU A 66 5.64 1.87 10.42
C GLU A 66 5.43 1.14 9.07
N SER A 67 4.40 1.52 8.30
CA SER A 67 4.18 0.98 6.96
C SER A 67 5.32 1.32 5.99
N ARG A 68 5.96 2.49 6.12
CA ARG A 68 7.13 2.85 5.29
C ARG A 68 8.37 2.05 5.65
N HIS A 69 8.62 1.83 6.94
CA HIS A 69 9.67 0.90 7.38
C HIS A 69 9.42 -0.52 6.88
N LEU A 70 8.17 -0.99 7.00
CA LEU A 70 7.76 -2.29 6.49
C LEU A 70 8.00 -2.41 4.97
N LEU A 71 7.59 -1.40 4.20
CA LEU A 71 7.81 -1.33 2.76
C LEU A 71 9.29 -1.51 2.41
N GLN A 72 10.17 -0.77 3.11
CA GLN A 72 11.62 -0.88 2.91
C GLN A 72 12.11 -2.30 3.18
N ARG A 73 11.76 -2.89 4.33
CA ARG A 73 12.16 -4.27 4.68
C ARG A 73 11.70 -5.28 3.65
N MET A 74 10.44 -5.17 3.17
CA MET A 74 9.89 -6.10 2.17
C MET A 74 10.57 -5.96 0.81
N VAL A 75 10.84 -4.73 0.35
CA VAL A 75 11.57 -4.49 -0.91
C VAL A 75 13.00 -5.00 -0.79
N ASP A 76 13.72 -4.67 0.29
CA ASP A 76 15.10 -5.13 0.54
C ASP A 76 15.16 -6.67 0.59
N TYR A 77 14.19 -7.31 1.24
CA TYR A 77 14.09 -8.77 1.24
C TYR A 77 13.94 -9.35 -0.16
N MET A 78 12.99 -8.84 -0.95
CA MET A 78 12.74 -9.33 -2.30
C MET A 78 13.94 -9.08 -3.24
N LEU A 79 14.61 -7.94 -3.12
CA LEU A 79 15.86 -7.65 -3.83
C LEU A 79 16.96 -8.68 -3.46
N GLY A 80 17.07 -9.04 -2.18
CA GLY A 80 17.98 -10.09 -1.69
C GLY A 80 17.67 -11.47 -2.26
N GLN A 81 16.41 -11.72 -2.66
CA GLN A 81 15.99 -12.94 -3.33
C GLN A 81 16.16 -12.88 -4.87
N GLY A 82 16.73 -11.80 -5.39
CA GLY A 82 16.98 -11.62 -6.82
C GLY A 82 15.84 -10.99 -7.62
N VAL A 83 14.78 -10.52 -6.98
CA VAL A 83 13.73 -9.74 -7.65
C VAL A 83 14.29 -8.42 -8.15
N ARG A 84 13.93 -8.03 -9.38
CA ARG A 84 14.36 -6.79 -10.04
C ARG A 84 13.22 -6.06 -10.73
N GLN A 85 11.99 -6.51 -10.49
CA GLN A 85 10.78 -5.96 -11.07
C GLN A 85 9.69 -5.89 -10.01
N PHE A 86 8.99 -4.76 -9.93
CA PHE A 86 7.98 -4.52 -8.91
C PHE A 86 6.70 -3.95 -9.52
N LEU A 87 5.56 -4.44 -9.03
CA LEU A 87 4.23 -3.86 -9.22
C LEU A 87 3.77 -3.31 -7.88
N ASP A 88 3.78 -2.00 -7.71
CA ASP A 88 3.30 -1.30 -6.51
C ASP A 88 1.86 -0.83 -6.76
N LEU A 89 0.91 -1.58 -6.20
CA LEU A 89 -0.51 -1.51 -6.48
C LEU A 89 -1.25 -0.80 -5.34
N GLY A 90 -1.89 0.33 -5.64
CA GLY A 90 -2.40 1.26 -4.64
C GLY A 90 -1.25 2.04 -3.99
N SER A 91 -0.35 2.55 -4.80
CA SER A 91 0.91 3.14 -4.34
C SER A 91 0.75 4.40 -3.51
N GLY A 92 -0.39 5.07 -3.62
CA GLY A 92 -0.64 6.36 -2.99
C GLY A 92 0.22 7.49 -3.58
N LEU A 93 0.13 8.67 -2.95
CA LEU A 93 0.93 9.83 -3.35
C LEU A 93 2.41 9.57 -3.06
N PRO A 94 3.31 9.93 -3.99
CA PRO A 94 4.74 9.82 -3.76
C PRO A 94 5.15 10.70 -2.58
N ASN A 95 5.78 10.06 -1.61
CA ASN A 95 6.22 10.70 -0.37
C ASN A 95 7.65 10.23 -0.03
N MET A 96 7.80 9.73 1.19
CA MET A 96 9.05 9.19 1.69
C MET A 96 9.28 7.77 1.19
N ALA A 97 10.53 7.44 0.85
CA ALA A 97 10.99 6.08 0.59
C ALA A 97 10.04 5.32 -0.36
N ASN A 98 9.85 5.86 -1.58
CA ASN A 98 9.10 5.16 -2.61
C ASN A 98 9.82 3.89 -3.03
N THR A 99 9.10 2.92 -3.53
CA THR A 99 9.64 1.61 -3.94
C THR A 99 10.86 1.71 -4.85
N HIS A 100 10.86 2.65 -5.84
CA HIS A 100 12.02 2.84 -6.72
C HIS A 100 13.23 3.41 -5.98
N GLN A 101 13.03 4.35 -5.05
CA GLN A 101 14.13 4.92 -4.27
C GLN A 101 14.80 3.85 -3.42
N ILE A 102 14.00 2.98 -2.78
CA ILE A 102 14.53 1.82 -2.03
C ILE A 102 15.27 0.87 -2.97
N ALA A 103 14.62 0.48 -4.06
CA ALA A 103 15.16 -0.53 -4.97
C ALA A 103 16.44 -0.07 -5.66
N HIS A 104 16.50 1.17 -6.14
CA HIS A 104 17.65 1.69 -6.89
C HIS A 104 18.90 1.90 -6.05
N ARG A 105 18.80 1.99 -4.72
CA ARG A 105 19.96 2.00 -3.82
C ARG A 105 20.78 0.70 -3.91
N VAL A 106 20.10 -0.42 -4.17
CA VAL A 106 20.70 -1.76 -4.18
C VAL A 106 20.82 -2.29 -5.61
N ALA A 107 19.83 -2.01 -6.45
CA ALA A 107 19.70 -2.50 -7.82
C ALA A 107 19.23 -1.35 -8.73
N PRO A 108 20.16 -0.50 -9.22
CA PRO A 108 19.80 0.64 -10.08
C PRO A 108 19.05 0.26 -11.37
N GLU A 109 19.16 -1.00 -11.79
CA GLU A 109 18.45 -1.57 -12.93
C GLU A 109 17.02 -2.03 -12.62
N ALA A 110 16.57 -1.98 -11.36
CA ALA A 110 15.24 -2.41 -10.96
C ALA A 110 14.16 -1.60 -11.68
N ARG A 111 13.08 -2.28 -12.06
CA ARG A 111 11.96 -1.71 -12.82
C ARG A 111 10.72 -1.68 -11.95
N ILE A 112 10.06 -0.56 -11.89
CA ILE A 112 8.92 -0.35 -11.00
C ILE A 112 7.72 0.19 -11.77
N VAL A 113 6.57 -0.45 -11.58
CA VAL A 113 5.27 0.07 -12.02
C VAL A 113 4.48 0.48 -10.78
N TYR A 114 4.00 1.69 -10.81
CA TYR A 114 3.07 2.25 -9.83
C TYR A 114 1.68 2.32 -10.43
N ALA A 115 0.68 1.84 -9.72
CA ALA A 115 -0.72 1.95 -10.13
C ALA A 115 -1.57 2.45 -8.98
N ASP A 116 -2.38 3.48 -9.24
CA ASP A 116 -3.34 4.03 -8.29
C ASP A 116 -4.55 4.60 -9.03
N ILE A 117 -5.71 4.61 -8.36
CA ILE A 117 -6.94 5.15 -8.93
C ILE A 117 -7.00 6.68 -8.86
N ASP A 118 -6.31 7.28 -7.89
CA ASP A 118 -6.34 8.73 -7.66
C ASP A 118 -5.63 9.49 -8.80
N PRO A 119 -6.30 10.43 -9.48
CA PRO A 119 -5.68 11.23 -10.54
C PRO A 119 -4.52 12.09 -10.06
N LEU A 120 -4.49 12.52 -8.79
CA LEU A 120 -3.37 13.27 -8.23
C LEU A 120 -2.12 12.39 -8.11
N VAL A 121 -2.29 11.11 -7.74
CA VAL A 121 -1.16 10.16 -7.67
C VAL A 121 -0.49 10.07 -9.02
N SER A 122 -1.24 9.82 -10.09
CA SER A 122 -0.66 9.68 -11.44
C SER A 122 0.00 10.98 -11.93
N THR A 123 -0.55 12.15 -11.58
CA THR A 123 0.01 13.45 -11.98
C THR A 123 1.31 13.75 -11.24
N HIS A 124 1.34 13.58 -9.92
CA HIS A 124 2.53 13.82 -9.09
C HIS A 124 3.63 12.80 -9.41
N ALA A 125 3.26 11.53 -9.56
CA ALA A 125 4.20 10.49 -9.89
C ALA A 125 4.83 10.66 -11.27
N ALA A 126 4.07 11.13 -12.26
CA ALA A 126 4.61 11.44 -13.59
C ALA A 126 5.62 12.59 -13.53
N ALA A 127 5.47 13.54 -12.62
CA ALA A 127 6.38 14.66 -12.45
C ALA A 127 7.65 14.30 -11.64
N LEU A 128 7.49 13.48 -10.58
CA LEU A 128 8.53 13.22 -9.59
C LEU A 128 9.27 11.90 -9.81
N MET A 129 8.63 10.93 -10.50
CA MET A 129 9.18 9.57 -10.67
C MET A 129 9.44 9.21 -12.12
N ALA A 130 9.46 10.22 -13.05
CA ALA A 130 9.73 9.99 -14.45
C ALA A 130 11.17 9.50 -14.66
N GLY A 131 11.31 8.26 -15.13
CA GLY A 131 12.61 7.65 -15.41
C GLY A 131 12.47 6.46 -16.37
N PRO A 132 13.57 6.01 -16.97
CA PRO A 132 13.53 4.89 -17.91
C PRO A 132 13.15 3.55 -17.25
N SER A 133 13.22 3.47 -15.93
CA SER A 133 12.95 2.26 -15.13
C SER A 133 11.64 2.33 -14.34
N THR A 134 10.84 3.39 -14.52
CA THR A 134 9.57 3.56 -13.80
C THR A 134 8.43 3.88 -14.76
N VAL A 135 7.26 3.30 -14.47
CA VAL A 135 5.99 3.62 -15.14
C VAL A 135 4.94 3.90 -14.06
N THR A 136 4.17 4.96 -14.25
CA THR A 136 3.03 5.26 -13.41
C THR A 136 1.74 5.19 -14.21
N LEU A 137 0.74 4.53 -13.65
CA LEU A 137 -0.58 4.34 -14.23
C LEU A 137 -1.66 4.91 -13.33
N ARG A 138 -2.65 5.55 -13.91
CA ARG A 138 -3.94 5.65 -13.29
C ARG A 138 -4.73 4.39 -13.64
N ALA A 139 -4.98 3.53 -12.66
CA ALA A 139 -5.67 2.26 -12.86
C ALA A 139 -6.50 1.88 -11.63
N ASP A 140 -7.61 1.23 -11.88
CA ASP A 140 -8.43 0.64 -10.85
C ASP A 140 -7.97 -0.80 -10.59
N LEU A 141 -7.62 -1.12 -9.35
CA LEU A 141 -7.16 -2.47 -8.97
C LEU A 141 -8.24 -3.54 -9.13
N ARG A 142 -9.52 -3.15 -9.14
CA ARG A 142 -10.66 -4.04 -9.42
C ARG A 142 -10.66 -4.54 -10.86
N GLU A 143 -9.94 -3.86 -11.72
CA GLU A 143 -9.77 -4.16 -13.14
C GLU A 143 -8.30 -4.48 -13.47
N PRO A 144 -7.75 -5.63 -13.02
CA PRO A 144 -6.32 -5.95 -13.17
C PRO A 144 -5.79 -5.83 -14.59
N ASP A 145 -6.64 -6.04 -15.59
CA ASP A 145 -6.29 -5.89 -17.01
C ASP A 145 -5.89 -4.46 -17.38
N GLN A 146 -6.33 -3.44 -16.64
CA GLN A 146 -5.86 -2.05 -16.85
C GLN A 146 -4.37 -1.91 -16.57
N VAL A 147 -3.82 -2.72 -15.65
CA VAL A 147 -2.39 -2.76 -15.35
C VAL A 147 -1.68 -3.80 -16.22
N LEU A 148 -2.15 -5.04 -16.19
CA LEU A 148 -1.50 -6.17 -16.87
C LEU A 148 -1.57 -6.08 -18.40
N GLY A 149 -2.57 -5.37 -18.92
CA GLY A 149 -2.79 -5.13 -20.36
C GLY A 149 -2.11 -3.88 -20.90
N ASP A 150 -1.65 -2.93 -20.05
CA ASP A 150 -1.05 -1.68 -20.48
C ASP A 150 0.28 -1.93 -21.23
N ALA A 151 0.43 -1.34 -22.41
CA ALA A 151 1.61 -1.53 -23.24
C ALA A 151 2.90 -1.06 -22.55
N ARG A 152 2.85 0.05 -21.79
CA ARG A 152 4.01 0.59 -21.08
C ARG A 152 4.48 -0.37 -19.97
N VAL A 153 3.56 -1.05 -19.32
CA VAL A 153 3.86 -2.09 -18.31
C VAL A 153 4.54 -3.28 -18.97
N ARG A 154 4.01 -3.75 -20.10
CA ARG A 154 4.56 -4.90 -20.84
C ARG A 154 5.89 -4.60 -21.49
N ASP A 155 6.13 -3.35 -21.87
CA ASP A 155 7.42 -2.91 -22.40
C ASP A 155 8.47 -2.80 -21.28
N LEU A 156 8.05 -2.45 -20.05
CA LEU A 156 8.95 -2.30 -18.91
C LEU A 156 9.21 -3.63 -18.19
N LEU A 157 8.18 -4.43 -17.94
CA LEU A 157 8.26 -5.67 -17.13
C LEU A 157 8.22 -6.90 -18.01
N ASP A 158 9.08 -7.87 -17.70
CA ASP A 158 9.04 -9.22 -18.24
C ASP A 158 8.34 -10.15 -17.24
N PHE A 159 7.07 -10.45 -17.45
CA PHE A 159 6.29 -11.35 -16.60
C PHE A 159 6.76 -12.81 -16.63
N GLY A 160 7.66 -13.18 -17.54
CA GLY A 160 8.38 -14.46 -17.54
C GLY A 160 9.52 -14.52 -16.51
N GLN A 161 9.85 -13.41 -15.86
CA GLN A 161 10.83 -13.30 -14.79
C GLN A 161 10.13 -12.99 -13.46
N PRO A 162 10.78 -13.25 -12.30
CA PRO A 162 10.20 -12.95 -10.99
C PRO A 162 9.83 -11.48 -10.82
N VAL A 163 8.62 -11.23 -10.32
CA VAL A 163 8.06 -9.92 -9.99
C VAL A 163 7.69 -9.87 -8.51
N GLY A 164 7.97 -8.77 -7.84
CA GLY A 164 7.42 -8.42 -6.53
C GLY A 164 6.10 -7.69 -6.69
N ILE A 165 4.99 -8.32 -6.34
CA ILE A 165 3.67 -7.71 -6.30
C ILE A 165 3.45 -7.13 -4.91
N MET A 166 3.04 -5.88 -4.83
CA MET A 166 2.92 -5.18 -3.55
C MET A 166 1.52 -4.59 -3.39
N PHE A 167 0.85 -4.92 -2.29
CA PHE A 167 -0.42 -4.36 -1.85
C PHE A 167 -0.26 -3.81 -0.42
N MET A 168 0.33 -2.63 -0.31
CA MET A 168 0.62 -2.02 0.98
C MET A 168 -0.56 -1.16 1.45
N CYS A 169 -1.30 -1.62 2.47
CA CYS A 169 -2.43 -0.89 3.04
C CYS A 169 -3.51 -0.47 2.03
N VAL A 170 -3.79 -1.29 1.02
CA VAL A 170 -4.76 -0.95 -0.03
C VAL A 170 -5.95 -1.91 -0.12
N LEU A 171 -5.76 -3.22 0.11
CA LEU A 171 -6.84 -4.20 -0.07
C LEU A 171 -8.00 -4.04 0.94
N HIS A 172 -7.78 -3.36 2.05
CA HIS A 172 -8.86 -2.98 2.97
C HIS A 172 -9.70 -1.79 2.46
N CYS A 173 -9.32 -1.19 1.33
CA CYS A 173 -10.10 -0.20 0.61
C CYS A 173 -11.09 -0.82 -0.38
N LEU A 174 -11.18 -2.14 -0.47
CA LEU A 174 -12.10 -2.87 -1.34
C LEU A 174 -13.16 -3.60 -0.52
N TRP A 175 -14.42 -3.55 -0.98
CA TRP A 175 -15.49 -4.35 -0.41
C TRP A 175 -15.29 -5.84 -0.70
N ASP A 176 -15.81 -6.71 0.16
CA ASP A 176 -15.79 -8.16 -0.09
C ASP A 176 -16.56 -8.53 -1.36
N SER A 177 -17.61 -7.78 -1.68
CA SER A 177 -18.41 -7.95 -2.90
C SER A 177 -17.65 -7.58 -4.19
N GLU A 178 -16.52 -6.89 -4.09
CA GLU A 178 -15.61 -6.57 -5.21
C GLU A 178 -14.55 -7.66 -5.41
N ASP A 179 -14.65 -8.75 -4.67
CA ASP A 179 -13.76 -9.93 -4.74
C ASP A 179 -12.25 -9.59 -4.68
N PRO A 180 -11.77 -8.95 -3.61
CA PRO A 180 -10.36 -8.58 -3.51
C PRO A 180 -9.41 -9.79 -3.56
N TRP A 181 -9.86 -10.98 -3.19
CA TRP A 181 -9.07 -12.22 -3.32
C TRP A 181 -8.90 -12.63 -4.78
N GLY A 182 -9.96 -12.51 -5.59
CA GLY A 182 -9.91 -12.72 -7.04
C GLY A 182 -9.03 -11.70 -7.75
N VAL A 183 -9.04 -10.44 -7.29
CA VAL A 183 -8.10 -9.41 -7.78
C VAL A 183 -6.65 -9.85 -7.56
N VAL A 184 -6.28 -10.24 -6.34
CA VAL A 184 -4.91 -10.70 -6.04
C VAL A 184 -4.56 -11.98 -6.83
N ALA A 185 -5.52 -12.90 -7.00
CA ALA A 185 -5.32 -14.12 -7.77
C ALA A 185 -4.99 -13.83 -9.24
N GLN A 186 -5.60 -12.84 -9.87
CA GLN A 186 -5.30 -12.45 -11.25
C GLN A 186 -3.86 -11.93 -11.39
N PHE A 187 -3.39 -11.09 -10.48
CA PHE A 187 -1.99 -10.64 -10.47
C PHE A 187 -1.03 -11.81 -10.21
N ARG A 188 -1.37 -12.72 -9.27
CA ARG A 188 -0.62 -13.95 -9.00
C ARG A 188 -0.44 -14.77 -10.28
N ASP A 189 -1.54 -14.97 -11.02
CA ASP A 189 -1.56 -15.88 -12.17
C ASP A 189 -0.77 -15.30 -13.36
N ALA A 190 -0.65 -13.97 -13.42
CA ALA A 190 0.09 -13.28 -14.47
C ALA A 190 1.62 -13.35 -14.32
N VAL A 191 2.16 -13.64 -13.15
CA VAL A 191 3.61 -13.57 -12.88
C VAL A 191 4.25 -14.96 -12.87
N ALA A 192 5.56 -15.03 -13.17
CA ALA A 192 6.32 -16.29 -13.19
C ALA A 192 6.49 -16.90 -11.78
N PRO A 193 6.72 -18.22 -11.70
CA PRO A 193 7.22 -18.87 -10.49
C PRO A 193 8.51 -18.22 -9.99
N GLY A 194 8.64 -18.10 -8.67
CA GLY A 194 9.72 -17.33 -8.03
C GLY A 194 9.38 -15.85 -7.80
N SER A 195 8.21 -15.40 -8.25
CA SER A 195 7.64 -14.10 -7.88
C SER A 195 7.19 -14.06 -6.44
N TYR A 196 6.99 -12.86 -5.91
CA TYR A 196 6.60 -12.63 -4.53
C TYR A 196 5.36 -11.74 -4.44
N LEU A 197 4.55 -11.97 -3.41
CA LEU A 197 3.48 -11.09 -2.97
C LEU A 197 3.86 -10.50 -1.62
N ALA A 198 3.97 -9.18 -1.52
CA ALA A 198 4.10 -8.43 -0.29
C ALA A 198 2.78 -7.72 0.02
N LEU A 199 2.26 -7.88 1.23
CA LEU A 199 0.96 -7.36 1.61
C LEU A 199 0.95 -6.88 3.04
N SER A 200 0.25 -5.75 3.29
CA SER A 200 -0.19 -5.34 4.62
C SER A 200 -1.66 -4.98 4.61
N HIS A 201 -2.36 -5.30 5.69
CA HIS A 201 -3.81 -5.17 5.78
C HIS A 201 -4.25 -4.85 7.20
N MET A 202 -5.24 -3.98 7.34
CA MET A 202 -5.86 -3.67 8.62
C MET A 202 -6.63 -4.89 9.16
N THR A 203 -6.46 -5.20 10.45
CA THR A 203 -7.27 -6.21 11.16
C THR A 203 -8.00 -5.58 12.34
N GLY A 204 -9.21 -6.05 12.60
CA GLY A 204 -10.04 -5.59 13.72
C GLY A 204 -10.20 -6.65 14.81
N GLU A 205 -9.48 -7.79 14.72
CA GLU A 205 -9.72 -8.91 15.66
C GLU A 205 -9.47 -8.54 17.11
N ALA A 206 -8.37 -7.83 17.37
CA ALA A 206 -8.03 -7.39 18.72
C ALA A 206 -8.83 -6.15 19.19
N HIS A 207 -9.31 -5.33 18.23
CA HIS A 207 -9.98 -4.06 18.50
C HIS A 207 -11.21 -3.84 17.62
N PRO A 208 -12.26 -4.68 17.75
CA PRO A 208 -13.42 -4.62 16.85
C PRO A 208 -14.18 -3.30 16.92
N GLU A 209 -14.24 -2.65 18.10
CA GLU A 209 -14.90 -1.35 18.27
C GLU A 209 -14.16 -0.24 17.50
N ALA A 210 -12.84 -0.28 17.47
CA ALA A 210 -12.03 0.69 16.73
C ALA A 210 -12.18 0.47 15.22
N ALA A 211 -12.18 -0.77 14.77
CA ALA A 211 -12.38 -1.11 13.36
C ALA A 211 -13.77 -0.66 12.87
N GLU A 212 -14.82 -0.93 13.64
CA GLU A 212 -16.18 -0.50 13.31
C GLU A 212 -16.31 1.03 13.36
N GLY A 213 -15.68 1.69 14.33
CA GLY A 213 -15.67 3.14 14.43
C GLY A 213 -14.98 3.79 13.23
N LEU A 214 -13.85 3.24 12.80
CA LEU A 214 -13.12 3.74 11.63
C LEU A 214 -13.91 3.54 10.32
N PHE A 215 -14.54 2.37 10.18
CA PHE A 215 -15.45 2.12 9.07
C PHE A 215 -16.60 3.15 9.05
N ARG A 216 -17.29 3.40 10.19
CA ARG A 216 -18.36 4.40 10.26
C ARG A 216 -17.88 5.80 9.88
N ILE A 217 -16.75 6.25 10.42
CA ILE A 217 -16.18 7.57 10.09
C ILE A 217 -15.93 7.67 8.59
N SER A 218 -15.39 6.62 7.95
CA SER A 218 -15.16 6.62 6.51
C SER A 218 -16.46 6.78 5.71
N GLN A 219 -17.56 6.17 6.18
CA GLN A 219 -18.86 6.28 5.53
C GLN A 219 -19.53 7.63 5.79
N ASP A 220 -19.55 8.09 7.03
CA ASP A 220 -20.20 9.34 7.46
C ASP A 220 -19.56 10.58 6.81
N LEU A 221 -18.24 10.55 6.61
CA LEU A 221 -17.48 11.60 5.96
C LEU A 221 -17.30 11.37 4.44
N HIS A 222 -17.92 10.34 3.89
CA HIS A 222 -17.87 10.01 2.46
C HIS A 222 -16.45 9.89 1.90
N TRP A 223 -15.60 9.11 2.58
CA TRP A 223 -14.27 8.82 2.03
C TRP A 223 -14.41 8.12 0.67
N ASN A 224 -13.46 8.38 -0.21
CA ASN A 224 -13.46 7.79 -1.56
C ASN A 224 -13.40 6.25 -1.58
N THR A 225 -12.96 5.63 -0.49
CA THR A 225 -12.91 4.17 -0.31
C THR A 225 -13.43 3.79 1.07
N PRO A 226 -14.00 2.58 1.24
CA PRO A 226 -14.29 2.04 2.55
C PRO A 226 -12.99 1.73 3.30
N LEU A 227 -13.10 1.45 4.61
CA LEU A 227 -12.02 0.85 5.39
C LEU A 227 -12.54 -0.46 6.00
N ILE A 228 -12.32 -1.54 5.29
CA ILE A 228 -12.80 -2.88 5.65
C ILE A 228 -11.72 -3.61 6.43
N SER A 229 -11.93 -3.82 7.72
CA SER A 229 -11.06 -4.71 8.49
C SER A 229 -11.40 -6.17 8.20
N ARG A 230 -10.39 -7.02 8.11
CA ARG A 230 -10.54 -8.47 7.94
C ARG A 230 -9.84 -9.21 9.08
N ASN A 231 -10.35 -10.38 9.41
CA ASN A 231 -9.70 -11.26 10.37
C ASN A 231 -8.43 -11.90 9.75
N ARG A 232 -7.60 -12.48 10.60
CA ARG A 232 -6.34 -13.14 10.19
C ARG A 232 -6.56 -14.22 9.13
N ALA A 233 -7.64 -15.00 9.24
CA ALA A 233 -7.93 -16.08 8.29
C ALA A 233 -8.29 -15.52 6.91
N ASP A 234 -9.08 -14.45 6.83
CA ASP A 234 -9.43 -13.81 5.58
C ASP A 234 -8.23 -13.09 4.96
N ILE A 235 -7.35 -12.49 5.77
CA ILE A 235 -6.10 -11.90 5.28
C ILE A 235 -5.16 -12.99 4.74
N ALA A 236 -5.07 -14.15 5.40
CA ALA A 236 -4.24 -15.26 4.95
C ALA A 236 -4.66 -15.78 3.56
N ARG A 237 -5.95 -15.72 3.20
CA ARG A 237 -6.45 -16.12 1.88
C ARG A 237 -5.86 -15.32 0.71
N PHE A 238 -5.39 -14.08 0.94
CA PHE A 238 -4.68 -13.34 -0.11
C PHE A 238 -3.40 -14.03 -0.55
N PHE A 239 -2.83 -14.90 0.30
CA PHE A 239 -1.63 -15.66 -0.03
C PHE A 239 -1.93 -17.03 -0.66
N ASP A 240 -3.19 -17.34 -0.99
CA ASP A 240 -3.52 -18.59 -1.68
C ASP A 240 -2.73 -18.71 -2.99
N GLY A 241 -1.98 -19.84 -3.14
CA GLY A 241 -1.06 -20.06 -4.26
C GLY A 241 0.34 -19.46 -4.07
N PHE A 242 0.60 -18.90 -2.90
CA PHE A 242 1.93 -18.52 -2.45
C PHE A 242 2.29 -19.30 -1.17
N THR A 243 3.57 -19.55 -0.98
CA THR A 243 4.10 -20.05 0.31
C THR A 243 4.61 -18.86 1.12
N LEU A 244 4.01 -18.62 2.29
CA LEU A 244 4.47 -17.56 3.20
C LEU A 244 5.91 -17.82 3.61
N VAL A 245 6.74 -16.77 3.52
CA VAL A 245 8.12 -16.81 4.03
C VAL A 245 8.15 -16.46 5.53
N ASP A 246 9.15 -16.94 6.24
CA ASP A 246 9.32 -16.57 7.64
C ASP A 246 9.44 -15.04 7.81
N PRO A 247 8.79 -14.49 8.84
CA PRO A 247 8.10 -15.12 9.96
C PRO A 247 6.61 -15.43 9.72
N GLY A 248 6.12 -15.38 8.50
CA GLY A 248 4.73 -15.63 8.15
C GLY A 248 3.86 -14.36 8.21
N LEU A 249 2.60 -14.53 8.60
CA LEU A 249 1.65 -13.43 8.75
C LEU A 249 1.73 -12.89 10.19
N VAL A 250 2.32 -11.72 10.37
CA VAL A 250 2.63 -11.10 11.67
C VAL A 250 2.31 -9.60 11.64
N THR A 251 2.47 -8.91 12.78
CA THR A 251 2.39 -7.44 12.82
C THR A 251 3.59 -6.81 12.09
N PRO A 252 3.45 -5.57 11.57
CA PRO A 252 4.55 -4.89 10.89
C PRO A 252 5.85 -4.87 11.67
N ALA A 253 5.83 -4.55 12.97
CA ALA A 253 7.02 -4.51 13.81
C ALA A 253 7.73 -5.85 13.98
N GLN A 254 7.01 -6.97 13.81
CA GLN A 254 7.56 -8.31 13.92
C GLN A 254 8.12 -8.84 12.60
N TRP A 255 7.80 -8.19 11.47
CA TRP A 255 8.24 -8.67 10.18
C TRP A 255 9.66 -8.19 9.89
N ARG A 256 10.64 -9.06 10.12
CA ARG A 256 12.08 -8.90 9.86
C ARG A 256 12.66 -7.55 10.29
N PRO A 257 12.52 -7.16 11.58
CA PRO A 257 13.07 -5.90 12.08
C PRO A 257 14.61 -5.79 11.94
N GLU A 258 15.30 -6.92 11.78
CA GLU A 258 16.74 -6.95 11.50
C GLU A 258 17.13 -6.37 10.13
N LEU A 259 16.17 -6.19 9.23
CA LEU A 259 16.38 -5.53 7.93
C LEU A 259 16.22 -4.01 8.00
N ASP A 260 15.77 -3.45 9.13
CA ASP A 260 15.78 -2.01 9.34
C ASP A 260 17.21 -1.49 9.30
N ASN A 261 17.49 -0.57 8.40
CA ASN A 261 18.81 0.05 8.31
C ASN A 261 18.69 1.58 8.33
N PRO A 262 18.77 2.20 9.52
CA PRO A 262 18.64 3.63 9.68
C PRO A 262 19.72 4.44 8.94
N LEU A 263 20.86 3.84 8.64
CA LEU A 263 21.94 4.51 7.90
C LEU A 263 21.65 4.66 6.41
N ARG A 264 20.71 3.89 5.87
CA ARG A 264 20.27 4.02 4.47
C ARG A 264 19.36 5.22 4.26
N ASP A 265 18.80 5.80 5.32
CA ASP A 265 17.84 6.89 5.26
C ASP A 265 18.51 8.26 5.05
N HIS A 266 19.84 8.38 5.18
CA HIS A 266 20.55 9.66 5.17
C HIS A 266 21.20 10.03 3.84
N GLU A 267 21.23 9.12 2.86
CA GLU A 267 21.86 9.38 1.56
C GLU A 267 20.81 9.26 0.44
N ASP A 268 20.00 10.28 0.26
CA ASP A 268 19.22 10.45 -0.96
C ASP A 268 20.11 11.10 -2.02
N PRO A 269 20.48 10.40 -3.10
CA PRO A 269 21.28 10.96 -4.19
C PRO A 269 20.55 12.07 -4.95
N ASP A 270 19.21 12.16 -4.86
CA ASP A 270 18.37 13.11 -5.58
C ASP A 270 18.06 14.38 -4.75
N GLY A 271 18.50 14.44 -3.49
CA GLY A 271 18.36 15.62 -2.63
C GLY A 271 16.93 15.88 -2.14
N ASP A 272 16.03 14.92 -2.28
CA ASP A 272 14.71 14.97 -1.68
C ASP A 272 14.83 15.02 -0.14
N PRO A 273 14.01 15.79 0.55
CA PRO A 273 14.02 15.78 2.01
C PRO A 273 13.66 14.37 2.47
N VAL A 274 14.68 13.61 2.80
CA VAL A 274 14.50 12.36 3.53
C VAL A 274 13.85 12.77 4.83
N LEU A 275 12.55 12.54 4.94
CA LEU A 275 11.91 12.55 6.24
C LEU A 275 12.62 11.44 7.00
N THR A 276 13.50 11.85 7.93
CA THR A 276 14.11 10.89 8.85
C THR A 276 12.94 10.18 9.51
N PRO A 277 12.74 8.88 9.27
CA PRO A 277 11.65 8.22 9.95
C PRO A 277 11.83 8.48 11.43
N ALA A 278 10.78 8.91 12.09
CA ALA A 278 10.74 8.79 13.54
C ALA A 278 11.21 7.37 13.84
N ALA A 279 12.11 7.20 14.80
CA ALA A 279 12.66 5.88 15.13
C ALA A 279 11.55 4.83 15.07
N PRO A 280 11.82 3.63 14.52
CA PRO A 280 10.79 2.59 14.38
C PRO A 280 9.95 2.58 15.63
N ILE A 281 8.63 2.73 15.47
CA ILE A 281 7.70 2.86 16.61
C ILE A 281 7.65 1.53 17.37
N GLY A 282 8.54 0.67 17.29
CA GLY A 282 8.64 -0.57 18.02
C GLY A 282 7.34 -1.38 18.06
N ASP A 283 7.37 -2.54 18.65
CA ASP A 283 6.15 -3.33 18.87
C ASP A 283 5.24 -2.55 19.85
N LEU A 284 4.20 -1.92 19.30
CA LEU A 284 3.18 -1.21 20.09
C LEU A 284 2.32 -2.17 20.94
N GLY A 285 2.60 -3.48 20.87
CA GLY A 285 1.83 -4.50 21.57
C GLY A 285 0.38 -4.61 21.09
N VAL A 286 0.04 -4.00 19.95
CA VAL A 286 -1.31 -3.92 19.43
C VAL A 286 -1.38 -4.53 18.03
N GLU A 287 -2.14 -5.60 17.89
CA GLU A 287 -2.42 -6.19 16.58
C GLU A 287 -3.50 -5.35 15.86
N TRP A 288 -3.03 -4.36 15.07
CA TRP A 288 -3.90 -3.49 14.28
C TRP A 288 -3.73 -3.67 12.78
N HIS A 289 -2.54 -4.08 12.35
CA HIS A 289 -2.24 -4.51 10.99
C HIS A 289 -1.53 -5.86 11.01
N LEU A 290 -1.81 -6.65 9.99
CA LEU A 290 -1.07 -7.87 9.66
C LEU A 290 -0.37 -7.69 8.34
N CYS A 291 0.81 -8.27 8.22
CA CYS A 291 1.60 -8.21 7.00
C CYS A 291 2.34 -9.53 6.77
N GLY A 292 2.70 -9.77 5.54
CA GLY A 292 3.48 -10.95 5.17
C GLY A 292 4.04 -10.82 3.76
N VAL A 293 4.97 -11.72 3.45
CA VAL A 293 5.47 -11.95 2.10
C VAL A 293 5.25 -13.41 1.76
N GLY A 294 4.66 -13.66 0.59
CA GLY A 294 4.51 -15.00 0.05
C GLY A 294 5.32 -15.17 -1.22
N ARG A 295 5.90 -16.34 -1.42
CA ARG A 295 6.62 -16.71 -2.64
C ARG A 295 5.76 -17.62 -3.51
N LYS A 296 5.68 -17.32 -4.81
CA LYS A 296 5.08 -18.22 -5.80
C LYS A 296 6.06 -19.36 -6.09
N ASP A 297 5.67 -20.58 -5.71
CA ASP A 297 6.56 -21.74 -5.87
C ASP A 297 6.77 -22.09 -7.34
N ARG A 298 7.90 -22.77 -7.61
CA ARG A 298 8.15 -23.39 -8.90
C ARG A 298 7.27 -24.63 -8.99
N SER A 299 6.35 -24.64 -9.94
CA SER A 299 5.56 -25.83 -10.29
C SER A 299 6.44 -26.92 -10.88
#